data_480f474f18549e97522646d623d3a125
#
_entry.id   480f474f18549e97522646d623d3a125
#
_cell.length_a   1.000
_cell.length_b   1.000
_cell.length_c   1.000
_cell.angle_alpha   90.00
_cell.angle_beta   90.00
_cell.angle_gamma   90.00
#
_symmetry.space_group_name_H-M   'P 1'
#
loop_
_entity.id
_entity.type
_entity.pdbx_description
1 polymer ?
#
loop_
_entity_poly.entity_id
_entity_poly.type
_entity_poly.pdbx_seq_one_letter_code
_entity_poly.pdbx_strand_id
1 'polypeptide(L)'
;MFNKLSNTQKGTLLAFIGVMIVTPDSLIIRLVSIDTWNLLFYRSLFPGTALLIGYFVFFSARAVSDFMSIGKPGLLNAVLIMGSNITFILALANTDVANALIMISLVPIIASIFSFIFLNEKPQLITWICSLGCLIAV
;
A
#
# COMPACT_ATOMS: atom_id res chain seq x y z
N MET A 1 6.76 -14.49 23.45
CA MET A 1 7.53 -13.25 23.31
C MET A 1 6.64 -12.05 22.94
N PHE A 2 5.62 -12.21 22.14
CA PHE A 2 4.68 -11.13 21.72
C PHE A 2 3.80 -10.53 22.83
N ASN A 3 3.58 -11.22 23.93
CA ASN A 3 2.64 -10.79 24.99
C ASN A 3 3.16 -9.66 25.91
N LYS A 4 4.45 -9.28 25.81
CA LYS A 4 5.05 -8.21 26.61
C LYS A 4 5.18 -6.87 25.88
N LEU A 5 4.84 -6.81 24.60
CA LEU A 5 4.95 -5.61 23.79
C LEU A 5 3.68 -4.75 23.92
N SER A 6 3.84 -3.43 23.95
CA SER A 6 2.70 -2.51 23.87
C SER A 6 2.01 -2.64 22.50
N ASN A 7 0.75 -2.24 22.39
CA ASN A 7 0.00 -2.31 21.14
C ASN A 7 0.68 -1.51 20.02
N THR A 8 1.30 -0.39 20.34
CA THR A 8 2.09 0.42 19.40
C THR A 8 3.32 -0.33 18.90
N GLN A 9 4.07 -0.99 19.78
CA GLN A 9 5.24 -1.78 19.40
C GLN A 9 4.88 -2.98 18.52
N LYS A 10 3.75 -3.65 18.80
CA LYS A 10 3.23 -4.72 17.95
C LYS A 10 2.87 -4.20 16.55
N GLY A 11 2.19 -3.06 16.48
CA GLY A 11 1.85 -2.42 15.21
C GLY A 11 3.08 -2.05 14.38
N THR A 12 4.08 -1.44 15.02
CA THR A 12 5.35 -1.07 14.35
C THR A 12 6.11 -2.30 13.85
N LEU A 13 6.17 -3.36 14.64
CA LEU A 13 6.83 -4.61 14.23
C LEU A 13 6.12 -5.27 13.04
N LEU A 14 4.79 -5.32 13.07
CA LEU A 14 4.00 -5.87 11.96
C LEU A 14 4.16 -5.03 10.69
N ALA A 15 4.17 -3.70 10.81
CA ALA A 15 4.43 -2.80 9.68
C ALA A 15 5.82 -3.01 9.10
N PHE A 16 6.85 -3.15 9.95
CA PHE A 16 8.22 -3.42 9.51
C PHE A 16 8.33 -4.74 8.75
N ILE A 17 7.75 -5.81 9.27
CA ILE A 17 7.72 -7.12 8.60
C ILE A 17 6.98 -7.02 7.27
N GLY A 18 5.84 -6.32 7.23
CA GLY A 18 5.07 -6.09 6.00
C GLY A 18 5.91 -5.39 4.93
N VAL A 19 6.62 -4.33 5.29
CA VAL A 19 7.52 -3.61 4.36
C VAL A 19 8.64 -4.51 3.86
N MET A 20 9.27 -5.31 4.73
CA MET A 20 10.32 -6.24 4.35
C MET A 20 9.85 -7.29 3.33
N ILE A 21 8.61 -7.77 3.45
CA ILE A 21 8.02 -8.73 2.52
C ILE A 21 7.73 -8.07 1.15
N VAL A 22 7.34 -6.79 1.14
CA VAL A 22 7.00 -6.06 -0.08
C VAL A 22 8.24 -5.50 -0.80
N THR A 23 9.35 -5.29 -0.09
CA THR A 23 10.58 -4.68 -0.66
C THR A 23 11.08 -5.37 -1.94
N PRO A 24 11.15 -6.72 -2.07
CA PRO A 24 11.63 -7.36 -3.30
C PRO A 24 10.65 -7.30 -4.48
N ASP A 25 9.44 -6.82 -4.27
CA ASP A 25 8.37 -6.82 -5.28
C ASP A 25 8.75 -6.05 -6.56
N SER A 26 9.31 -4.85 -6.44
CA SER A 26 9.74 -4.04 -7.59
C SER A 26 10.88 -4.69 -8.39
N LEU A 27 11.74 -5.44 -7.72
CA LEU A 27 12.83 -6.19 -8.35
C LEU A 27 12.29 -7.40 -9.09
N ILE A 28 11.33 -8.11 -8.51
CA ILE A 28 10.65 -9.25 -9.13
C ILE A 28 9.91 -8.79 -10.38
N ILE A 29 9.23 -7.66 -10.35
CA ILE A 29 8.52 -7.09 -11.51
C ILE A 29 9.47 -6.91 -12.70
N ARG A 30 10.69 -6.45 -12.47
CA ARG A 30 11.69 -6.26 -13.54
C ARG A 30 12.31 -7.56 -14.05
N LEU A 31 12.47 -8.55 -13.18
CA LEU A 31 13.04 -9.85 -13.57
C LEU A 31 12.09 -10.70 -14.40
N VAL A 32 10.80 -10.48 -14.22
CA VAL A 32 9.75 -11.19 -14.94
C VAL A 32 9.49 -10.48 -16.27
N SER A 33 10.08 -10.98 -17.36
CA SER A 33 9.89 -10.49 -18.73
C SER A 33 8.53 -10.87 -19.31
N ILE A 34 7.45 -10.53 -18.60
CA ILE A 34 6.06 -10.71 -19.03
C ILE A 34 5.51 -9.35 -19.45
N ASP A 35 4.58 -9.36 -20.38
CA ASP A 35 3.85 -8.17 -20.80
C ASP A 35 3.21 -7.44 -19.61
N THR A 36 3.32 -6.12 -19.59
CA THR A 36 2.87 -5.25 -18.47
C THR A 36 1.42 -5.50 -18.08
N TRP A 37 0.53 -5.75 -19.05
CA TRP A 37 -0.87 -6.02 -18.79
C TRP A 37 -1.12 -7.36 -18.11
N ASN A 38 -0.41 -8.39 -18.53
CA ASN A 38 -0.46 -9.71 -17.90
C ASN A 38 0.08 -9.66 -16.47
N LEU A 39 1.18 -8.94 -16.26
CA LEU A 39 1.74 -8.72 -14.93
C LEU A 39 0.71 -8.05 -14.00
N LEU A 40 0.06 -7.00 -14.47
CA LEU A 40 -0.95 -6.24 -13.73
C LEU A 40 -2.15 -7.13 -13.35
N PHE A 41 -2.59 -7.96 -14.30
CA PHE A 41 -3.68 -8.92 -14.07
C PHE A 41 -3.33 -9.93 -12.97
N TYR A 42 -2.23 -10.63 -13.09
CA TYR A 42 -1.83 -11.65 -12.11
C TYR A 42 -1.54 -11.07 -10.74
N ARG A 43 -0.88 -9.92 -10.68
CA ARG A 43 -0.57 -9.20 -9.43
C ARG A 43 -1.82 -8.74 -8.69
N SER A 44 -2.91 -8.45 -9.39
CA SER A 44 -4.19 -8.08 -8.77
C SER A 44 -5.02 -9.31 -8.41
N LEU A 45 -5.00 -10.33 -9.26
CA LEU A 45 -5.80 -11.54 -9.12
C LEU A 45 -5.36 -12.37 -7.90
N PHE A 46 -4.06 -12.67 -7.76
CA PHE A 46 -3.59 -13.56 -6.71
C PHE A 46 -3.85 -13.03 -5.29
N PRO A 47 -3.44 -11.81 -4.91
CA PRO A 47 -3.74 -11.31 -3.58
C PRO A 47 -5.25 -11.04 -3.40
N GLY A 48 -5.96 -10.62 -4.44
CA GLY A 48 -7.41 -10.42 -4.39
C GLY A 48 -8.16 -11.73 -4.08
N THR A 49 -7.85 -12.79 -4.79
CA THR A 49 -8.45 -14.12 -4.55
C THR A 49 -8.04 -14.70 -3.20
N ALA A 50 -6.78 -14.56 -2.81
CA ALA A 50 -6.29 -15.02 -1.50
C ALA A 50 -7.01 -14.31 -0.35
N LEU A 51 -7.18 -12.99 -0.43
CA LEU A 51 -7.91 -12.21 0.56
C LEU A 51 -9.41 -12.59 0.58
N LEU A 52 -10.04 -12.76 -0.58
CA LEU A 52 -11.45 -13.19 -0.64
C LEU A 52 -11.62 -14.57 0.00
N ILE A 53 -10.80 -15.55 -0.38
CA ILE A 53 -10.87 -16.89 0.20
C ILE A 53 -10.62 -16.84 1.71
N GLY A 54 -9.58 -16.14 2.15
CA GLY A 54 -9.28 -15.98 3.56
C GLY A 54 -10.43 -15.34 4.32
N TYR A 55 -11.01 -14.28 3.78
CA TYR A 55 -12.15 -13.59 4.42
C TYR A 55 -13.39 -14.49 4.50
N PHE A 56 -13.73 -15.22 3.44
CA PHE A 56 -14.84 -16.17 3.47
C PHE A 56 -14.61 -17.35 4.42
N VAL A 57 -13.39 -17.85 4.53
CA VAL A 57 -13.05 -18.94 5.46
C VAL A 57 -13.16 -18.49 6.92
N PHE A 58 -12.69 -17.29 7.24
CA PHE A 58 -12.69 -16.81 8.64
C PHE A 58 -14.00 -16.16 9.07
N PHE A 59 -14.75 -15.52 8.16
CA PHE A 59 -15.94 -14.72 8.47
C PHE A 59 -17.23 -15.21 7.80
N SER A 60 -17.21 -16.34 7.15
CA SER A 60 -18.28 -17.07 6.46
C SER A 60 -19.67 -16.41 6.38
N ALA A 61 -20.42 -16.36 7.49
CA ALA A 61 -21.80 -15.85 7.50
C ALA A 61 -21.93 -14.30 7.43
N ARG A 62 -20.89 -13.56 7.81
CA ARG A 62 -20.90 -12.09 7.83
C ARG A 62 -20.27 -11.49 6.59
N ALA A 63 -19.48 -12.27 5.86
CA ALA A 63 -18.70 -11.80 4.72
C ALA A 63 -19.56 -11.08 3.66
N VAL A 64 -20.71 -11.62 3.32
CA VAL A 64 -21.61 -11.04 2.31
C VAL A 64 -22.24 -9.74 2.82
N SER A 65 -22.66 -9.71 4.08
CA SER A 65 -23.25 -8.51 4.69
C SER A 65 -22.26 -7.37 4.80
N ASP A 66 -21.03 -7.67 5.22
CA ASP A 66 -19.95 -6.68 5.36
C ASP A 66 -19.54 -6.13 3.99
N PHE A 67 -19.50 -6.99 2.97
CA PHE A 67 -19.22 -6.58 1.59
C PHE A 67 -20.29 -5.63 1.04
N MET A 68 -21.56 -5.88 1.34
CA MET A 68 -22.67 -5.01 0.96
C MET A 68 -22.70 -3.68 1.74
N SER A 69 -22.12 -3.66 2.93
CA SER A 69 -22.05 -2.47 3.79
C SER A 69 -20.98 -1.46 3.40
N ILE A 70 -20.08 -1.82 2.49
CA ILE A 70 -18.94 -0.98 2.04
C ILE A 70 -19.41 0.38 1.48
N GLY A 71 -20.57 0.42 0.83
CA GLY A 71 -21.18 1.65 0.34
C GLY A 71 -20.34 2.42 -0.70
N LYS A 72 -20.79 3.62 -1.04
CA LYS A 72 -20.16 4.49 -2.04
C LYS A 72 -18.71 4.91 -1.68
N PRO A 73 -18.38 5.23 -0.41
CA PRO A 73 -17.00 5.61 -0.05
C PRO A 73 -16.00 4.48 -0.26
N GLY A 74 -16.39 3.24 0.05
CA GLY A 74 -15.53 2.08 -0.16
C GLY A 74 -15.29 1.79 -1.64
N LEU A 75 -16.32 1.94 -2.48
CA LEU A 75 -16.18 1.80 -3.92
C LEU A 75 -15.23 2.86 -4.49
N LEU A 76 -15.36 4.13 -4.07
CA LEU A 76 -14.46 5.20 -4.47
C LEU A 76 -13.01 4.89 -4.08
N ASN A 77 -12.79 4.42 -2.85
CA ASN A 77 -11.47 4.04 -2.37
C ASN A 77 -10.88 2.89 -3.22
N ALA A 78 -11.68 1.88 -3.56
CA ALA A 78 -11.25 0.77 -4.40
C ALA A 78 -10.81 1.24 -5.80
N VAL A 79 -11.57 2.17 -6.43
CA VAL A 79 -11.22 2.74 -7.73
C VAL A 79 -9.93 3.55 -7.65
N LEU A 80 -9.73 4.34 -6.60
CA LEU A 80 -8.50 5.12 -6.40
C LEU A 80 -7.28 4.22 -6.21
N ILE A 81 -7.40 3.15 -5.41
CA ILE A 81 -6.34 2.17 -5.21
C ILE A 81 -6.02 1.44 -6.52
N MET A 82 -7.04 1.05 -7.28
CA MET A 82 -6.85 0.41 -8.59
C MET A 82 -6.09 1.34 -9.54
N GLY A 83 -6.50 2.60 -9.67
CA GLY A 83 -5.82 3.60 -10.48
C GLY A 83 -4.37 3.82 -10.06
N SER A 84 -4.11 3.89 -8.75
CA SER A 84 -2.76 4.01 -8.21
C SER A 84 -1.87 2.82 -8.56
N ASN A 85 -2.40 1.59 -8.45
CA ASN A 85 -1.66 0.38 -8.82
C ASN A 85 -1.32 0.33 -10.32
N ILE A 86 -2.27 0.67 -11.18
CA ILE A 86 -2.05 0.72 -12.64
C ILE A 86 -0.95 1.73 -12.96
N THR A 87 -1.07 2.94 -12.44
CA THR A 87 -0.10 4.02 -12.69
C THR A 87 1.29 3.65 -12.18
N PHE A 88 1.37 3.01 -11.02
CA PHE A 88 2.64 2.56 -10.45
C PHE A 88 3.35 1.52 -11.33
N ILE A 89 2.62 0.51 -11.81
CA ILE A 89 3.20 -0.53 -12.67
C ILE A 89 3.61 0.06 -14.03
N LEU A 90 2.81 0.95 -14.59
CA LEU A 90 3.17 1.66 -15.83
C LEU A 90 4.41 2.54 -15.64
N ALA A 91 4.55 3.18 -14.50
CA ALA A 91 5.75 3.95 -14.17
C ALA A 91 6.99 3.06 -14.11
N LEU A 92 6.91 1.90 -13.43
CA LEU A 92 8.00 0.93 -13.36
C LEU A 92 8.38 0.33 -14.73
N ALA A 93 7.40 0.15 -15.61
CA ALA A 93 7.62 -0.39 -16.95
C ALA A 93 8.29 0.63 -17.90
N ASN A 94 8.04 1.93 -17.71
CA ASN A 94 8.47 2.99 -18.62
C ASN A 94 9.58 3.89 -18.05
N THR A 95 9.98 3.71 -16.79
CA THR A 95 10.97 4.55 -16.10
C THR A 95 11.96 3.68 -15.35
N ASP A 96 13.12 4.24 -15.00
CA ASP A 96 14.03 3.56 -14.08
C ASP A 96 13.41 3.40 -12.68
N VAL A 97 13.60 2.22 -12.08
CA VAL A 97 13.05 1.90 -10.75
C VAL A 97 13.46 2.96 -9.71
N ALA A 98 14.69 3.45 -9.79
CA ALA A 98 15.17 4.51 -8.89
C ALA A 98 14.28 5.75 -8.97
N ASN A 99 13.95 6.23 -10.16
CA ASN A 99 13.09 7.40 -10.35
C ASN A 99 11.66 7.16 -9.81
N ALA A 100 11.10 5.96 -10.02
CA ALA A 100 9.80 5.61 -9.48
C ALA A 100 9.80 5.58 -7.94
N LEU A 101 10.87 5.06 -7.33
CA LEU A 101 11.02 5.02 -5.87
C LEU A 101 11.21 6.41 -5.26
N ILE A 102 11.95 7.31 -5.94
CA ILE A 102 12.06 8.72 -5.53
C ILE A 102 10.66 9.37 -5.47
N MET A 103 9.83 9.16 -6.50
CA MET A 103 8.48 9.69 -6.51
C MET A 103 7.60 9.12 -5.38
N ILE A 104 7.76 7.84 -5.04
CA ILE A 104 7.04 7.23 -3.92
C ILE A 104 7.52 7.82 -2.57
N SER A 105 8.79 8.17 -2.44
CA SER A 105 9.30 8.77 -1.20
C SER A 105 8.67 10.15 -0.90
N LEU A 106 8.09 10.82 -1.91
CA LEU A 106 7.33 12.05 -1.74
C LEU A 106 5.91 11.84 -1.16
N VAL A 107 5.37 10.61 -1.25
CA VAL A 107 3.99 10.32 -0.83
C VAL A 107 3.72 10.72 0.63
N PRO A 108 4.58 10.43 1.62
CA PRO A 108 4.34 10.85 3.01
C PRO A 108 4.25 12.37 3.18
N ILE A 109 5.03 13.13 2.41
CA ILE A 109 5.01 14.60 2.44
C ILE A 109 3.67 15.11 1.89
N ILE A 110 3.30 14.61 0.71
CA ILE A 110 2.04 14.97 0.06
C ILE A 110 0.86 14.57 0.94
N ALA A 111 0.86 13.38 1.51
CA ALA A 111 -0.18 12.91 2.42
C ALA A 111 -0.30 13.81 3.66
N SER A 112 0.81 14.26 4.23
CA SER A 112 0.83 15.17 5.38
C SER A 112 0.24 16.54 5.03
N ILE A 113 0.54 17.06 3.84
CA ILE A 113 -0.03 18.32 3.34
C ILE A 113 -1.56 18.19 3.15
N PHE A 114 -2.00 17.10 2.51
CA PHE A 114 -3.43 16.84 2.33
C PHE A 114 -4.17 16.66 3.66
N SER A 115 -3.58 15.93 4.62
CA SER A 115 -4.15 15.77 5.96
C SER A 115 -4.32 17.13 6.65
N PHE A 116 -3.31 18.01 6.54
CA PHE A 116 -3.39 19.36 7.11
C PHE A 116 -4.49 20.21 6.44
N ILE A 117 -4.60 20.18 5.12
CA ILE A 117 -5.55 21.04 4.38
C ILE A 117 -6.99 20.53 4.50
N PHE A 118 -7.22 19.22 4.36
CA PHE A 118 -8.57 18.66 4.28
C PHE A 118 -9.13 18.20 5.62
N LEU A 119 -8.27 17.68 6.52
CA LEU A 119 -8.71 17.18 7.83
C LEU A 119 -8.46 18.18 8.97
N ASN A 120 -7.76 19.30 8.71
CA ASN A 120 -7.30 20.24 9.74
C ASN A 120 -6.49 19.55 10.86
N GLU A 121 -5.93 18.39 10.60
CA GLU A 121 -5.05 17.70 11.54
C GLU A 121 -3.64 18.25 11.39
N LYS A 122 -3.01 18.61 12.51
CA LYS A 122 -1.61 19.06 12.51
C LYS A 122 -0.70 17.85 12.54
N PRO A 123 0.01 17.53 11.43
CA PRO A 123 0.97 16.43 11.42
C PRO A 123 2.03 16.67 12.50
N GLN A 124 2.41 15.63 13.21
CA GLN A 124 3.45 15.72 14.21
C GLN A 124 4.79 16.08 13.55
N LEU A 125 5.63 16.85 14.23
CA LEU A 125 6.97 17.23 13.76
C LEU A 125 7.80 16.01 13.33
N ILE A 126 7.63 14.89 14.02
CA ILE A 126 8.30 13.63 13.69
C ILE A 126 7.93 13.11 12.30
N THR A 127 6.69 13.32 11.84
CA THR A 127 6.24 12.94 10.49
C THR A 127 7.02 13.70 9.42
N TRP A 128 7.23 15.02 9.62
CA TRP A 128 8.02 15.85 8.72
C TRP A 128 9.50 15.43 8.68
N ILE A 129 10.09 15.16 9.85
CA ILE A 129 11.48 14.72 9.94
C ILE A 129 11.67 13.36 9.25
N CYS A 130 10.78 12.40 9.51
CA CYS A 130 10.84 11.10 8.87
C CYS A 130 10.63 11.17 7.35
N SER A 131 9.70 12.02 6.89
CA SER A 131 9.46 12.21 5.45
C SER A 131 10.66 12.82 4.74
N LEU A 132 11.31 13.82 5.34
CA LEU A 132 12.56 14.38 4.82
C LEU A 132 13.69 13.35 4.85
N GLY A 133 13.78 12.55 5.92
CA GLY A 133 14.75 11.46 6.02
C GLY A 133 14.58 10.42 4.91
N CYS A 134 13.36 10.03 4.59
CA CYS A 134 13.07 9.14 3.47
C CYS A 134 13.51 9.73 2.12
N LEU A 135 13.33 11.04 1.93
CA LEU A 135 13.69 11.72 0.70
C LEU A 135 15.21 11.84 0.52
N ILE A 136 15.97 11.95 1.62
CA ILE A 136 17.45 12.01 1.58
C ILE A 136 18.05 10.60 1.39
N ALA A 137 17.34 9.55 1.83
CA ALA A 137 17.82 8.17 1.78
C ALA A 137 17.69 7.51 0.38
N VAL A 138 16.96 8.14 -0.54
CA VAL A 138 16.75 7.68 -1.92
C VAL A 138 17.60 8.47 -2.89
#